data_1573fa35f3f5b03e656e162453ab00cd
#
_entry.id   1573fa35f3f5b03e656e162453ab00cd
#
_cell.length_a   1.000
_cell.length_b   1.000
_cell.length_c   1.000
_cell.angle_alpha   90.00
_cell.angle_beta   90.00
_cell.angle_gamma   90.00
#
_symmetry.space_group_name_H-M   'P 1'
#
loop_
_entity.id
_entity.type
_entity.pdbx_description
1 polymer ?
#
loop_
_entity_poly.entity_id
_entity_poly.type
_entity_poly.pdbx_seq_one_letter_code
_entity_poly.pdbx_strand_id
1 'polypeptide(L)'
;MSGFKPVSGRMIYHILQPRPAVLVISIDSEGRPNGMTASWTTPLSHSPPLAGVAIVPTRYTYQLIKESKEFTLNVLSLDFVQEIQYFGSVSGRDEDKLSKSKLTLEPSKSVKPPHVREAIGVME
;
A
#
# COMPACT_ATOMS: atom_id res chain seq x y z
N MET A 1 -27.67 29.03 -13.53
CA MET A 1 -28.11 27.62 -13.35
C MET A 1 -26.90 26.77 -12.96
N SER A 2 -27.03 26.08 -11.89
CA SER A 2 -25.95 25.21 -11.42
C SER A 2 -25.79 24.03 -12.35
N GLY A 3 -24.60 23.83 -12.91
CA GLY A 3 -24.25 22.65 -13.70
C GLY A 3 -23.95 21.38 -12.86
N PHE A 4 -24.27 21.38 -11.57
CA PHE A 4 -24.04 20.25 -10.70
C PHE A 4 -24.93 19.07 -11.04
N LYS A 5 -24.32 17.90 -11.22
CA LYS A 5 -25.02 16.65 -11.38
C LYS A 5 -24.81 15.80 -10.14
N PRO A 6 -25.86 15.19 -9.56
CA PRO A 6 -25.69 14.29 -8.42
C PRO A 6 -24.89 13.06 -8.84
N VAL A 7 -23.94 12.68 -8.00
CA VAL A 7 -23.13 11.46 -8.15
C VAL A 7 -23.46 10.55 -6.98
N SER A 8 -23.70 9.28 -7.25
CA SER A 8 -24.06 8.30 -6.23
C SER A 8 -23.25 7.01 -6.36
N GLY A 9 -23.31 6.20 -5.30
CA GLY A 9 -22.67 4.90 -5.26
C GLY A 9 -21.14 4.99 -5.42
N ARG A 10 -20.58 4.03 -6.10
CA ARG A 10 -19.13 3.92 -6.29
C ARG A 10 -18.50 5.07 -7.09
N MET A 11 -19.31 5.77 -7.87
CA MET A 11 -18.82 6.89 -8.68
C MET A 11 -18.33 8.08 -7.86
N ILE A 12 -18.78 8.22 -6.62
CA ILE A 12 -18.42 9.33 -5.73
C ILE A 12 -16.91 9.39 -5.46
N TYR A 13 -16.22 8.24 -5.44
CA TYR A 13 -14.80 8.18 -5.18
C TYR A 13 -13.94 8.52 -6.41
N HIS A 14 -14.52 8.48 -7.60
CA HIS A 14 -13.80 8.80 -8.84
C HIS A 14 -13.46 10.28 -8.96
N ILE A 15 -14.21 11.16 -8.28
CA ILE A 15 -13.88 12.61 -8.25
C ILE A 15 -12.59 12.91 -7.47
N LEU A 16 -12.09 11.97 -6.68
CA LEU A 16 -10.82 12.09 -5.93
C LEU A 16 -9.61 11.52 -6.71
N GLN A 17 -9.78 11.22 -7.99
CA GLN A 17 -8.69 10.78 -8.86
C GLN A 17 -7.99 11.98 -9.53
N PRO A 18 -6.71 11.89 -9.89
CA PRO A 18 -5.80 10.76 -9.63
C PRO A 18 -5.30 10.72 -8.19
N ARG A 19 -4.98 9.52 -7.71
CA ARG A 19 -4.35 9.30 -6.40
C ARG A 19 -3.06 8.50 -6.57
N PRO A 20 -2.05 8.68 -5.71
CA PRO A 20 -0.86 7.86 -5.76
C PRO A 20 -1.21 6.39 -5.45
N ALA A 21 -0.58 5.47 -6.15
CA ALA A 21 -0.57 4.06 -5.81
C ALA A 21 0.74 3.75 -5.09
N VAL A 22 0.65 3.18 -3.90
CA VAL A 22 1.82 2.82 -3.08
C VAL A 22 1.83 1.32 -2.82
N LEU A 23 3.00 0.77 -2.54
CA LEU A 23 3.14 -0.61 -2.10
C LEU A 23 3.26 -0.63 -0.57
N VAL A 24 2.30 -1.29 0.07
CA VAL A 24 2.29 -1.55 1.52
C VAL A 24 3.01 -2.86 1.76
N ILE A 25 4.10 -2.85 2.55
CA ILE A 25 4.76 -4.07 3.01
C ILE A 25 4.41 -4.30 4.48
N SER A 26 3.97 -5.49 4.79
CA SER A 26 3.65 -6.00 6.13
C SER A 26 4.29 -7.37 6.34
N ILE A 27 4.32 -7.85 7.57
CA ILE A 27 4.88 -9.16 7.92
C ILE A 27 3.86 -10.00 8.68
N ASP A 28 4.00 -11.32 8.59
CA ASP A 28 3.27 -12.25 9.44
C ASP A 28 4.00 -12.48 10.78
N SER A 29 3.44 -13.34 11.63
CA SER A 29 4.00 -13.69 12.94
C SER A 29 5.39 -14.35 12.89
N GLU A 30 5.75 -14.93 11.73
CA GLU A 30 7.06 -15.54 11.48
C GLU A 30 8.04 -14.58 10.79
N GLY A 31 7.63 -13.32 10.57
CA GLY A 31 8.44 -12.30 9.91
C GLY A 31 8.46 -12.39 8.39
N ARG A 32 7.60 -13.21 7.77
CA ARG A 32 7.54 -13.32 6.31
C ARG A 32 6.83 -12.10 5.73
N PRO A 33 7.46 -11.42 4.77
CA PRO A 33 6.89 -10.19 4.21
C PRO A 33 5.78 -10.48 3.21
N ASN A 34 4.82 -9.55 3.14
CA ASN A 34 3.76 -9.52 2.15
C ASN A 34 3.57 -8.11 1.62
N GLY A 35 3.35 -7.98 0.33
CA GLY A 35 3.10 -6.71 -0.34
C GLY A 35 1.66 -6.58 -0.84
N MET A 36 1.10 -5.37 -0.76
CA MET A 36 -0.21 -5.04 -1.32
C MET A 36 -0.17 -3.62 -1.91
N THR A 37 -0.69 -3.46 -3.11
CA THR A 37 -0.92 -2.13 -3.67
C THR A 37 -2.12 -1.47 -3.03
N ALA A 38 -1.94 -0.22 -2.60
CA ALA A 38 -3.00 0.62 -2.06
C ALA A 38 -3.01 1.98 -2.76
N SER A 39 -4.20 2.49 -3.08
CA SER A 39 -4.41 3.83 -3.64
C SER A 39 -5.27 4.73 -2.75
N TRP A 40 -5.73 4.21 -1.62
CA TRP A 40 -6.48 4.98 -0.63
C TRP A 40 -5.54 5.42 0.49
N THR A 41 -4.62 6.34 0.14
CA THR A 41 -3.62 6.91 1.03
C THR A 41 -3.79 8.41 1.10
N THR A 42 -3.48 8.99 2.26
CA THR A 42 -3.54 10.44 2.48
C THR A 42 -2.55 10.88 3.55
N PRO A 43 -1.95 12.07 3.42
CA PRO A 43 -1.28 12.70 4.56
C PRO A 43 -2.33 13.03 5.63
N LEU A 44 -1.99 12.82 6.91
CA LEU A 44 -2.88 13.07 8.04
C LEU A 44 -2.39 14.21 8.93
N SER A 45 -1.08 14.35 9.11
CA SER A 45 -0.50 15.38 9.97
C SER A 45 0.88 15.78 9.44
N HIS A 46 1.20 17.07 9.63
CA HIS A 46 2.50 17.62 9.30
C HIS A 46 3.49 17.50 10.48
N SER A 47 3.00 17.68 11.69
CA SER A 47 3.82 17.59 12.90
C SER A 47 3.03 16.89 14.02
N PRO A 48 3.36 15.64 14.38
CA PRO A 48 4.32 14.76 13.70
C PRO A 48 3.88 14.39 12.27
N PRO A 49 4.79 14.04 11.38
CA PRO A 49 4.45 13.64 10.01
C PRO A 49 3.73 12.28 10.03
N LEU A 50 2.46 12.28 9.62
CA LEU A 50 1.63 11.07 9.59
C LEU A 50 0.98 10.90 8.23
N ALA A 51 0.91 9.66 7.78
CA ALA A 51 0.12 9.26 6.63
C ALA A 51 -0.84 8.12 7.01
N GLY A 52 -1.98 8.08 6.37
CA GLY A 52 -2.95 7.02 6.53
C GLY A 52 -3.14 6.21 5.27
N VAL A 53 -3.47 4.94 5.44
CA VAL A 53 -3.90 4.04 4.37
C VAL A 53 -5.19 3.33 4.79
N ALA A 54 -6.21 3.39 3.94
CA ALA A 54 -7.46 2.68 4.17
C ALA A 54 -7.38 1.29 3.55
N ILE A 55 -7.52 0.26 4.37
CA ILE A 55 -7.46 -1.15 3.97
C ILE A 55 -8.73 -1.86 4.39
N VAL A 56 -9.42 -2.47 3.43
CA VAL A 56 -10.64 -3.25 3.71
C VAL A 56 -10.31 -4.45 4.60
N PRO A 57 -11.12 -4.76 5.64
CA PRO A 57 -10.85 -5.86 6.57
C PRO A 57 -10.72 -7.25 5.95
N THR A 58 -11.26 -7.45 4.76
CA THR A 58 -11.16 -8.73 4.03
C THR A 58 -9.78 -8.97 3.38
N ARG A 59 -8.92 -7.95 3.31
CA ARG A 59 -7.58 -8.09 2.73
C ARG A 59 -6.63 -8.82 3.68
N TYR A 60 -5.74 -9.63 3.11
CA TYR A 60 -4.71 -10.34 3.88
C TYR A 60 -3.80 -9.38 4.63
N THR A 61 -3.36 -8.31 3.98
CA THR A 61 -2.55 -7.24 4.58
C THR A 61 -3.20 -6.61 5.81
N TYR A 62 -4.56 -6.47 5.82
CA TYR A 62 -5.27 -5.97 7.00
C TYR A 62 -5.03 -6.86 8.23
N GLN A 63 -5.10 -8.19 8.06
CA GLN A 63 -4.85 -9.14 9.15
C GLN A 63 -3.42 -9.02 9.66
N LEU A 64 -2.45 -8.98 8.75
CA LEU A 64 -1.02 -8.88 9.09
C LEU A 64 -0.73 -7.60 9.88
N ILE A 65 -1.24 -6.45 9.44
CA ILE A 65 -1.06 -5.16 10.13
C ILE A 65 -1.80 -5.13 11.47
N LYS A 66 -2.97 -5.74 11.55
CA LYS A 66 -3.72 -5.84 12.80
C LYS A 66 -2.94 -6.60 13.89
N GLU A 67 -2.18 -7.61 13.48
CA GLU A 67 -1.33 -8.42 14.38
C GLU A 67 0.00 -7.73 14.69
N SER A 68 0.76 -7.34 13.66
CA SER A 68 2.09 -6.75 13.83
C SER A 68 2.08 -5.31 14.32
N LYS A 69 1.05 -4.53 13.99
CA LYS A 69 0.92 -3.08 14.22
C LYS A 69 1.94 -2.23 13.46
N GLU A 70 2.63 -2.83 12.53
CA GLU A 70 3.72 -2.21 11.77
C GLU A 70 3.57 -2.47 10.27
N PHE A 71 3.95 -1.52 9.45
CA PHE A 71 4.03 -1.64 8.00
C PHE A 71 4.93 -0.55 7.42
N THR A 72 5.33 -0.70 6.17
CA THR A 72 5.98 0.36 5.40
C THR A 72 5.14 0.76 4.20
N LEU A 73 5.17 2.05 3.86
CA LEU A 73 4.63 2.57 2.60
C LEU A 73 5.79 2.86 1.65
N ASN A 74 5.74 2.27 0.47
CA ASN A 74 6.79 2.38 -0.52
C ASN A 74 6.24 3.02 -1.79
N VAL A 75 6.78 4.16 -2.18
CA VAL A 75 6.43 4.87 -3.41
C VAL A 75 7.38 4.41 -4.51
N LEU A 76 6.84 3.79 -5.55
CA LEU A 76 7.62 3.28 -6.68
C LEU A 76 7.49 4.22 -7.88
N SER A 77 8.53 4.24 -8.73
CA SER A 77 8.49 4.94 -10.03
C SER A 77 7.60 4.19 -11.02
N LEU A 78 7.27 4.85 -12.14
CA LEU A 78 6.49 4.26 -13.23
C LEU A 78 7.16 3.04 -13.88
N ASP A 79 8.47 2.87 -13.72
CA ASP A 79 9.18 1.69 -14.22
C ASP A 79 8.68 0.39 -13.57
N PHE A 80 8.04 0.49 -12.40
CA PHE A 80 7.49 -0.64 -11.64
C PHE A 80 5.95 -0.71 -11.71
N VAL A 81 5.32 -0.13 -12.73
CA VAL A 81 3.86 -0.14 -12.86
C VAL A 81 3.30 -1.57 -12.95
N GLN A 82 4.03 -2.51 -13.54
CA GLN A 82 3.61 -3.90 -13.64
C GLN A 82 3.59 -4.58 -12.27
N GLU A 83 4.58 -4.30 -11.42
CA GLU A 83 4.63 -4.75 -10.04
C GLU A 83 3.47 -4.18 -9.23
N ILE A 84 3.21 -2.88 -9.34
CA ILE A 84 2.08 -2.22 -8.68
C ILE A 84 0.76 -2.88 -9.08
N GLN A 85 0.56 -3.17 -10.36
CA GLN A 85 -0.65 -3.85 -10.85
C GLN A 85 -0.73 -5.29 -10.32
N TYR A 86 0.36 -6.04 -10.37
CA TYR A 86 0.43 -7.42 -9.89
C TYR A 86 0.11 -7.52 -8.40
N PHE A 87 0.76 -6.71 -7.56
CA PHE A 87 0.50 -6.68 -6.12
C PHE A 87 -0.91 -6.23 -5.74
N GLY A 88 -1.60 -5.51 -6.63
CA GLY A 88 -2.99 -5.11 -6.45
C GLY A 88 -4.02 -6.16 -6.87
N SER A 89 -3.64 -7.12 -7.72
CA SER A 89 -4.56 -8.09 -8.34
C SER A 89 -4.53 -9.49 -7.70
N VAL A 90 -3.45 -9.85 -7.00
CA VAL A 90 -3.26 -11.17 -6.42
C VAL A 90 -3.21 -11.08 -4.89
N SER A 91 -3.76 -12.09 -4.19
CA SER A 91 -3.69 -12.19 -2.72
C SER A 91 -2.41 -12.86 -2.26
N GLY A 92 -1.79 -12.34 -1.20
CA GLY A 92 -0.68 -13.00 -0.51
C GLY A 92 -1.06 -14.26 0.25
N ARG A 93 -2.37 -14.57 0.37
CA ARG A 93 -2.83 -15.87 0.88
C ARG A 93 -2.60 -17.00 -0.12
N ASP A 94 -2.65 -16.66 -1.41
CA ASP A 94 -2.64 -17.63 -2.49
C ASP A 94 -1.26 -17.76 -3.12
N GLU A 95 -0.42 -16.72 -2.98
CA GLU A 95 0.84 -16.63 -3.71
C GLU A 95 1.88 -15.77 -2.98
N ASP A 96 3.12 -16.24 -2.94
CA ASP A 96 4.26 -15.42 -2.54
C ASP A 96 4.63 -14.45 -3.68
N LYS A 97 4.04 -13.27 -3.62
CA LYS A 97 4.20 -12.25 -4.66
C LYS A 97 5.60 -11.66 -4.70
N LEU A 98 6.24 -11.54 -3.54
CA LEU A 98 7.57 -10.91 -3.44
C LEU A 98 8.64 -11.76 -4.11
N SER A 99 8.59 -13.09 -3.94
CA SER A 99 9.53 -14.00 -4.59
C SER A 99 9.42 -14.01 -6.13
N LYS A 100 8.24 -13.63 -6.65
CA LYS A 100 7.97 -13.57 -8.10
C LYS A 100 8.15 -12.17 -8.70
N SER A 101 8.44 -11.18 -7.88
CA SER A 101 8.63 -9.80 -8.31
C SER A 101 10.10 -9.49 -8.59
N LYS A 102 10.34 -8.35 -9.23
CA LYS A 102 11.70 -7.79 -9.44
C LYS A 102 12.14 -6.89 -8.28
N LEU A 103 11.31 -6.78 -7.23
CA LEU A 103 11.59 -5.90 -6.10
C LEU A 103 12.56 -6.55 -5.12
N THR A 104 13.48 -5.76 -4.61
CA THR A 104 14.44 -6.16 -3.58
C THR A 104 14.01 -5.59 -2.24
N LEU A 105 13.93 -6.43 -1.21
CA LEU A 105 13.62 -5.98 0.15
C LEU A 105 14.89 -5.69 0.93
N GLU A 106 14.87 -4.60 1.68
CA GLU A 106 15.91 -4.21 2.63
C GLU A 106 15.31 -3.99 4.03
N PRO A 107 16.09 -4.25 5.10
CA PRO A 107 15.64 -4.00 6.46
C PRO A 107 15.27 -2.53 6.68
N SER A 108 14.15 -2.29 7.32
CA SER A 108 13.74 -0.97 7.78
C SER A 108 14.53 -0.53 9.02
N LYS A 109 14.51 0.77 9.32
CA LYS A 109 15.25 1.34 10.44
C LYS A 109 14.44 1.34 11.74
N SER A 110 13.14 1.59 11.64
CA SER A 110 12.27 1.86 12.79
C SER A 110 11.21 0.78 13.01
N VAL A 111 10.90 -0.03 12.00
CA VAL A 111 9.87 -1.06 12.04
C VAL A 111 10.40 -2.40 11.55
N LYS A 112 9.72 -3.50 11.90
CA LYS A 112 10.11 -4.85 11.47
C LYS A 112 9.83 -5.16 10.00
N PRO A 113 8.68 -4.74 9.42
CA PRO A 113 8.47 -4.92 7.99
C PRO A 113 9.57 -4.26 7.17
N PRO A 114 10.15 -4.96 6.18
CA PRO A 114 11.17 -4.38 5.32
C PRO A 114 10.60 -3.30 4.40
N HIS A 115 11.48 -2.55 3.76
CA HIS A 115 11.12 -1.64 2.68
C HIS A 115 11.67 -2.13 1.34
N VAL A 116 11.19 -1.51 0.25
CA VAL A 116 11.64 -1.82 -1.11
C VAL A 116 12.81 -0.91 -1.47
N ARG A 117 13.94 -1.51 -1.86
CA ARG A 117 15.15 -0.78 -2.29
C ARG A 117 14.88 0.18 -3.44
N GLU A 118 14.10 -0.25 -4.41
CA GLU A 118 13.78 0.50 -5.63
C GLU A 118 12.77 1.64 -5.39
N ALA A 119 12.27 1.79 -4.17
CA ALA A 119 11.34 2.86 -3.84
C ALA A 119 12.02 4.24 -3.91
N ILE A 120 11.33 5.20 -4.51
CA ILE A 120 11.77 6.62 -4.54
C ILE A 120 11.47 7.33 -3.21
N GLY A 121 10.62 6.75 -2.37
CA GLY A 121 10.30 7.23 -1.03
C GLY A 121 9.71 6.12 -0.18
N VAL A 122 10.07 6.11 1.11
CA VAL A 122 9.62 5.13 2.09
C VAL A 122 9.14 5.85 3.34
N MET A 123 8.03 5.40 3.90
CA MET A 123 7.55 5.76 5.26
C MET A 123 7.49 4.48 6.11
N GLU A 124 8.03 4.58 7.33
CA GLU A 124 8.03 3.53 8.34
C GLU A 124 7.09 3.87 9.50
#